data_3a2403dbe4fe0164912104645420f22d
#
_entry.id   3a2403dbe4fe0164912104645420f22d
#
_cell.length_a   1.000
_cell.length_b   1.000
_cell.length_c   1.000
_cell.angle_alpha   90.00
_cell.angle_beta   90.00
_cell.angle_gamma   90.00
#
_symmetry.space_group_name_H-M   'P 1'
#
loop_
_entity.id
_entity.type
_entity.pdbx_description
1 polymer ?
#
loop_
_entity_poly.entity_id
_entity_poly.type
_entity_poly.pdbx_seq_one_letter_code
_entity_poly.pdbx_strand_id
1 'polypeptide(L)'
;MGYGALDLAQLNMQRGKYEVAFDILFDAAVNDQSDDALFLLTKMTFDGNLNAEQMEKFYELQNGHTSLGNGYALFNVGLMHERGLGNVPQSYKIAVEYYQKAVKEEVKDAFCNLGNIYALGLGMDQGVPRNVELGIKYLTVGAEEGSRQCAYTLGSLYGKGEFVPLDLKKAFYFLSLAAMQGHDQAKRVLHIFVHTHKENYDAEMEAAEHQFGKIQNLRLLYKCV
;
A
#
# COMPACT_ATOMS: atom_id res chain seq x y z
N MET A 1 -35.60 -12.47 0.58
CA MET A 1 -34.58 -11.65 -0.09
C MET A 1 -33.33 -12.51 -0.18
N GLY A 2 -32.90 -12.90 -1.38
CA GLY A 2 -31.69 -13.70 -1.58
C GLY A 2 -30.47 -12.80 -1.37
N TYR A 3 -29.45 -13.33 -0.73
CA TYR A 3 -28.14 -12.69 -0.67
C TYR A 3 -27.60 -12.52 -2.08
N GLY A 4 -27.05 -11.37 -2.44
CA GLY A 4 -26.29 -11.20 -3.66
C GLY A 4 -25.00 -12.07 -3.65
N ALA A 5 -24.40 -12.30 -4.83
CA ALA A 5 -23.18 -13.11 -4.93
C ALA A 5 -22.07 -12.59 -3.99
N LEU A 6 -21.88 -11.27 -3.93
CA LEU A 6 -20.89 -10.62 -3.06
C LEU A 6 -21.17 -10.83 -1.56
N ASP A 7 -22.43 -10.71 -1.14
CA ASP A 7 -22.82 -10.94 0.26
C ASP A 7 -22.57 -12.39 0.67
N LEU A 8 -22.90 -13.32 -0.25
CA LEU A 8 -22.66 -14.75 -0.03
C LEU A 8 -21.17 -15.08 0.06
N ALA A 9 -20.35 -14.49 -0.80
CA ALA A 9 -18.91 -14.64 -0.76
C ALA A 9 -18.32 -14.10 0.55
N GLN A 10 -18.70 -12.89 0.97
CA GLN A 10 -18.24 -12.29 2.23
C GLN A 10 -18.64 -13.14 3.44
N LEU A 11 -19.86 -13.68 3.46
CA LEU A 11 -20.30 -14.58 4.51
C LEU A 11 -19.44 -15.88 4.56
N ASN A 12 -19.08 -16.42 3.40
CA ASN A 12 -18.21 -17.61 3.34
C ASN A 12 -16.78 -17.27 3.79
N MET A 13 -16.24 -16.08 3.45
CA MET A 13 -14.95 -15.62 3.95
C MET A 13 -14.94 -15.49 5.48
N GLN A 14 -15.99 -14.91 6.08
CA GLN A 14 -16.15 -14.81 7.54
C GLN A 14 -16.19 -16.17 8.24
N ARG A 15 -16.68 -17.19 7.56
CA ARG A 15 -16.75 -18.58 8.05
C ARG A 15 -15.50 -19.41 7.75
N GLY A 16 -14.47 -18.81 7.15
CA GLY A 16 -13.24 -19.50 6.75
C GLY A 16 -13.41 -20.44 5.55
N LYS A 17 -14.53 -20.37 4.82
CA LYS A 17 -14.82 -21.19 3.62
C LYS A 17 -14.29 -20.48 2.37
N TYR A 18 -12.96 -20.31 2.31
CA TYR A 18 -12.31 -19.50 1.26
C TYR A 18 -12.43 -20.12 -0.14
N GLU A 19 -12.45 -21.43 -0.28
CA GLU A 19 -12.65 -22.10 -1.59
C GLU A 19 -13.99 -21.70 -2.20
N VAL A 20 -15.08 -21.82 -1.42
CA VAL A 20 -16.42 -21.44 -1.87
C VAL A 20 -16.52 -19.95 -2.17
N ALA A 21 -15.89 -19.12 -1.35
CA ALA A 21 -15.85 -17.68 -1.56
C ALA A 21 -15.11 -17.32 -2.86
N PHE A 22 -13.98 -18.01 -3.14
CA PHE A 22 -13.21 -17.82 -4.35
C PHE A 22 -14.05 -18.14 -5.61
N ASP A 23 -14.71 -19.29 -5.65
CA ASP A 23 -15.50 -19.69 -6.81
C ASP A 23 -16.61 -18.69 -7.13
N ILE A 24 -17.32 -18.21 -6.09
CA ILE A 24 -18.38 -17.20 -6.24
C ILE A 24 -17.81 -15.87 -6.77
N LEU A 25 -16.68 -15.42 -6.20
CA LEU A 25 -16.06 -14.14 -6.59
C LEU A 25 -15.42 -14.23 -7.98
N PHE A 26 -14.80 -15.36 -8.30
CA PHE A 26 -14.17 -15.57 -9.59
C PHE A 26 -15.23 -15.59 -10.70
N ASP A 27 -16.34 -16.27 -10.49
CA ASP A 27 -17.47 -16.28 -11.41
C ASP A 27 -18.06 -14.89 -11.64
N ALA A 28 -18.27 -14.12 -10.54
CA ALA A 28 -18.73 -12.73 -10.62
C ALA A 28 -17.71 -11.80 -11.31
N ALA A 29 -16.42 -12.01 -11.11
CA ALA A 29 -15.38 -11.22 -11.77
C ALA A 29 -15.29 -11.50 -13.28
N VAL A 30 -15.45 -12.77 -13.68
CA VAL A 30 -15.37 -13.20 -15.09
C VAL A 30 -16.65 -12.89 -15.86
N ASN A 31 -17.80 -13.26 -15.31
CA ASN A 31 -19.08 -13.20 -16.03
C ASN A 31 -19.78 -11.85 -15.88
N ASP A 32 -19.74 -11.27 -14.68
CA ASP A 32 -20.42 -10.01 -14.36
C ASP A 32 -19.48 -8.79 -14.45
N GLN A 33 -18.18 -9.00 -14.71
CA GLN A 33 -17.13 -7.96 -14.72
C GLN A 33 -17.14 -7.09 -13.46
N SER A 34 -17.39 -7.74 -12.30
CA SER A 34 -17.54 -7.07 -11.02
C SER A 34 -16.20 -6.61 -10.45
N ASP A 35 -15.98 -5.30 -10.37
CA ASP A 35 -14.81 -4.70 -9.72
C ASP A 35 -14.76 -5.02 -8.23
N ASP A 36 -15.91 -5.10 -7.55
CA ASP A 36 -15.99 -5.50 -6.14
C ASP A 36 -15.54 -6.94 -5.92
N ALA A 37 -15.87 -7.85 -6.86
CA ALA A 37 -15.38 -9.22 -6.82
C ALA A 37 -13.87 -9.29 -7.02
N LEU A 38 -13.32 -8.53 -7.98
CA LEU A 38 -11.87 -8.41 -8.19
C LEU A 38 -11.15 -7.86 -6.95
N PHE A 39 -11.73 -6.86 -6.28
CA PHE A 39 -11.20 -6.31 -5.04
C PHE A 39 -11.16 -7.37 -3.92
N LEU A 40 -12.24 -8.13 -3.73
CA LEU A 40 -12.29 -9.18 -2.71
C LEU A 40 -11.33 -10.33 -3.02
N LEU A 41 -11.20 -10.75 -4.28
CA LEU A 41 -10.20 -11.74 -4.71
C LEU A 41 -8.78 -11.25 -4.44
N THR A 42 -8.49 -9.98 -4.74
CA THR A 42 -7.21 -9.34 -4.44
C THR A 42 -6.91 -9.43 -2.95
N LYS A 43 -7.88 -9.07 -2.10
CA LYS A 43 -7.75 -9.16 -0.65
C LYS A 43 -7.47 -10.60 -0.20
N MET A 44 -8.23 -11.59 -0.69
CA MET A 44 -8.01 -13.00 -0.35
C MET A 44 -6.62 -13.49 -0.75
N THR A 45 -6.10 -13.04 -1.89
CA THR A 45 -4.75 -13.35 -2.36
C THR A 45 -3.68 -12.87 -1.36
N PHE A 46 -3.80 -11.61 -0.91
CA PHE A 46 -2.80 -11.01 -0.02
C PHE A 46 -2.94 -11.41 1.43
N ASP A 47 -4.12 -11.83 1.85
CA ASP A 47 -4.37 -12.43 3.17
C ASP A 47 -3.88 -13.89 3.25
N GLY A 48 -3.39 -14.47 2.13
CA GLY A 48 -2.90 -15.85 2.06
C GLY A 48 -4.01 -16.90 2.08
N ASN A 49 -5.22 -16.52 1.68
CA ASN A 49 -6.42 -17.38 1.73
C ASN A 49 -6.68 -18.15 0.44
N LEU A 50 -5.80 -18.06 -0.55
CA LEU A 50 -5.89 -18.81 -1.82
C LEU A 50 -4.84 -19.91 -1.87
N ASN A 51 -5.23 -21.07 -2.40
CA ASN A 51 -4.29 -22.12 -2.75
C ASN A 51 -3.56 -21.81 -4.08
N ALA A 52 -2.56 -22.63 -4.43
CA ALA A 52 -1.72 -22.39 -5.61
C ALA A 52 -2.51 -22.33 -6.92
N GLU A 53 -3.50 -23.24 -7.12
CA GLU A 53 -4.35 -23.26 -8.31
C GLU A 53 -5.22 -22.00 -8.42
N GLN A 54 -5.80 -21.57 -7.29
CA GLN A 54 -6.61 -20.36 -7.24
C GLN A 54 -5.78 -19.11 -7.49
N MET A 55 -4.54 -19.05 -6.97
CA MET A 55 -3.61 -17.95 -7.25
C MET A 55 -3.24 -17.89 -8.73
N GLU A 56 -3.05 -19.04 -9.40
CA GLU A 56 -2.75 -19.09 -10.83
C GLU A 56 -3.94 -18.56 -11.65
N LYS A 57 -5.14 -19.05 -11.38
CA LYS A 57 -6.37 -18.55 -12.01
C LYS A 57 -6.56 -17.06 -11.82
N PHE A 58 -6.30 -16.55 -10.60
CA PHE A 58 -6.40 -15.14 -10.31
C PHE A 58 -5.34 -14.31 -11.07
N TYR A 59 -4.10 -14.83 -11.17
CA TYR A 59 -3.05 -14.19 -11.97
C TYR A 59 -3.46 -14.08 -13.44
N GLU A 60 -3.94 -15.16 -14.04
CA GLU A 60 -4.39 -15.17 -15.44
C GLU A 60 -5.53 -14.16 -15.68
N LEU A 61 -6.50 -14.12 -14.76
CA LEU A 61 -7.58 -13.14 -14.79
C LEU A 61 -7.06 -11.70 -14.75
N GLN A 62 -6.19 -11.39 -13.79
CA GLN A 62 -5.60 -10.07 -13.66
C GLN A 62 -4.76 -9.70 -14.89
N ASN A 63 -3.94 -10.64 -15.39
CA ASN A 63 -3.12 -10.41 -16.58
C ASN A 63 -3.96 -10.14 -17.83
N GLY A 64 -5.12 -10.79 -17.97
CA GLY A 64 -6.10 -10.47 -19.01
C GLY A 64 -6.61 -9.03 -18.89
N HIS A 65 -6.94 -8.58 -17.70
CA HIS A 65 -7.42 -7.20 -17.43
C HIS A 65 -6.33 -6.13 -17.63
N THR A 66 -5.04 -6.45 -17.55
CA THR A 66 -3.96 -5.48 -17.83
C THR A 66 -3.98 -5.01 -19.27
N SER A 67 -4.36 -5.89 -20.21
CA SER A 67 -4.46 -5.56 -21.64
C SER A 67 -5.59 -4.57 -21.94
N LEU A 68 -6.56 -4.45 -21.03
CA LEU A 68 -7.66 -3.49 -21.09
C LEU A 68 -7.32 -2.15 -20.41
N GLY A 69 -6.08 -1.99 -19.89
CA GLY A 69 -5.64 -0.77 -19.20
C GLY A 69 -6.19 -0.62 -17.79
N ASN A 70 -6.69 -1.70 -17.16
CA ASN A 70 -7.17 -1.62 -15.78
C ASN A 70 -6.01 -1.38 -14.82
N GLY A 71 -5.99 -0.20 -14.18
CA GLY A 71 -4.90 0.23 -13.28
C GLY A 71 -4.71 -0.68 -12.08
N TYR A 72 -5.79 -1.18 -11.48
CA TYR A 72 -5.71 -2.12 -10.36
C TYR A 72 -5.21 -3.49 -10.79
N ALA A 73 -5.57 -3.97 -11.98
CA ALA A 73 -5.00 -5.19 -12.51
C ALA A 73 -3.49 -5.06 -12.76
N LEU A 74 -3.06 -3.94 -13.32
CA LEU A 74 -1.64 -3.61 -13.46
C LEU A 74 -0.91 -3.63 -12.10
N PHE A 75 -1.48 -2.99 -11.08
CA PHE A 75 -0.94 -3.00 -9.73
C PHE A 75 -0.86 -4.42 -9.15
N ASN A 76 -1.92 -5.21 -9.27
CA ASN A 76 -1.97 -6.57 -8.73
C ASN A 76 -0.96 -7.50 -9.40
N VAL A 77 -0.83 -7.46 -10.74
CA VAL A 77 0.20 -8.24 -11.45
C VAL A 77 1.60 -7.82 -11.02
N GLY A 78 1.85 -6.50 -10.86
CA GLY A 78 3.09 -5.99 -10.32
C GLY A 78 3.39 -6.57 -8.93
N LEU A 79 2.40 -6.59 -8.04
CA LEU A 79 2.53 -7.11 -6.68
C LEU A 79 2.73 -8.64 -6.65
N MET A 80 2.11 -9.38 -7.56
CA MET A 80 2.34 -10.82 -7.70
C MET A 80 3.77 -11.12 -8.13
N HIS A 81 4.34 -10.35 -9.06
CA HIS A 81 5.76 -10.46 -9.42
C HIS A 81 6.69 -9.99 -8.29
N GLU A 82 6.36 -8.94 -7.55
CA GLU A 82 7.14 -8.51 -6.39
C GLU A 82 7.29 -9.62 -5.35
N ARG A 83 6.24 -10.41 -5.13
CA ARG A 83 6.16 -11.43 -4.09
C ARG A 83 6.36 -12.86 -4.60
N GLY A 84 6.38 -13.10 -5.90
CA GLY A 84 6.42 -14.45 -6.47
C GLY A 84 5.15 -15.25 -6.24
N LEU A 85 3.97 -14.65 -6.43
CA LEU A 85 2.67 -15.28 -6.23
C LEU A 85 2.06 -15.73 -7.56
N GLY A 86 1.23 -16.80 -7.54
CA GLY A 86 0.52 -17.27 -8.74
C GLY A 86 1.42 -17.98 -9.75
N ASN A 87 2.37 -18.78 -9.27
CA ASN A 87 3.35 -19.52 -10.07
C ASN A 87 4.27 -18.63 -10.94
N VAL A 88 4.31 -17.32 -10.68
CA VAL A 88 5.27 -16.43 -11.34
C VAL A 88 6.53 -16.27 -10.50
N PRO A 89 7.72 -16.21 -11.13
CA PRO A 89 8.94 -15.97 -10.40
C PRO A 89 8.94 -14.55 -9.80
N GLN A 90 9.51 -14.42 -8.59
CA GLN A 90 9.74 -13.10 -8.01
C GLN A 90 10.62 -12.26 -8.92
N SER A 91 10.16 -11.07 -9.29
CA SER A 91 10.92 -10.16 -10.12
C SER A 91 10.57 -8.70 -9.82
N TYR A 92 11.46 -7.99 -9.14
CA TYR A 92 11.33 -6.55 -8.93
C TYR A 92 11.40 -5.76 -10.25
N LYS A 93 12.14 -6.25 -11.24
CA LYS A 93 12.21 -5.63 -12.56
C LYS A 93 10.84 -5.59 -13.23
N ILE A 94 10.15 -6.75 -13.28
CA ILE A 94 8.82 -6.85 -13.88
C ILE A 94 7.80 -6.07 -13.02
N ALA A 95 7.89 -6.17 -11.70
CA ALA A 95 7.02 -5.43 -10.78
C ALA A 95 7.09 -3.92 -11.03
N VAL A 96 8.30 -3.36 -11.19
CA VAL A 96 8.51 -1.94 -11.51
C VAL A 96 7.82 -1.55 -12.83
N GLU A 97 7.94 -2.37 -13.88
CA GLU A 97 7.29 -2.09 -15.17
C GLU A 97 5.75 -2.00 -15.03
N TYR A 98 5.15 -2.93 -14.28
CA TYR A 98 3.72 -2.93 -14.02
C TYR A 98 3.27 -1.78 -13.10
N TYR A 99 4.03 -1.49 -12.04
CA TYR A 99 3.73 -0.35 -11.16
C TYR A 99 3.85 0.99 -11.88
N GLN A 100 4.82 1.15 -12.78
CA GLN A 100 4.93 2.36 -13.59
C GLN A 100 3.72 2.57 -14.51
N LYS A 101 3.14 1.48 -15.03
CA LYS A 101 1.88 1.55 -15.78
C LYS A 101 0.70 1.89 -14.84
N ALA A 102 0.63 1.26 -13.67
CA ALA A 102 -0.43 1.51 -12.69
C ALA A 102 -0.40 2.96 -12.14
N VAL A 103 0.79 3.55 -12.00
CA VAL A 103 0.94 4.98 -11.63
C VAL A 103 0.34 5.90 -12.68
N LYS A 104 0.45 5.57 -13.98
CA LYS A 104 -0.19 6.36 -15.05
C LYS A 104 -1.72 6.31 -15.00
N GLU A 105 -2.25 5.23 -14.43
CA GLU A 105 -3.68 5.04 -14.15
C GLU A 105 -4.05 5.54 -12.73
N GLU A 106 -3.21 6.36 -12.11
CA GLU A 106 -3.41 7.03 -10.81
C GLU A 106 -3.66 6.07 -9.63
N VAL A 107 -3.16 4.83 -9.70
CA VAL A 107 -3.28 3.86 -8.59
C VAL A 107 -2.34 4.24 -7.45
N LYS A 108 -2.89 4.71 -6.34
CA LYS A 108 -2.14 5.26 -5.19
C LYS A 108 -1.15 4.27 -4.57
N ASP A 109 -1.53 3.01 -4.47
CA ASP A 109 -0.68 1.98 -3.87
C ASP A 109 0.56 1.67 -4.73
N ALA A 110 0.49 1.88 -6.05
CA ALA A 110 1.63 1.72 -6.95
C ALA A 110 2.73 2.75 -6.67
N PHE A 111 2.38 3.98 -6.27
CA PHE A 111 3.37 4.98 -5.85
C PHE A 111 4.17 4.50 -4.64
N CYS A 112 3.51 3.87 -3.66
CA CYS A 112 4.17 3.37 -2.45
C CYS A 112 5.15 2.25 -2.77
N ASN A 113 4.73 1.28 -3.59
CA ASN A 113 5.57 0.15 -3.93
C ASN A 113 6.78 0.58 -4.78
N LEU A 114 6.59 1.42 -5.80
CA LEU A 114 7.70 2.03 -6.55
C LEU A 114 8.64 2.81 -5.63
N GLY A 115 8.07 3.63 -4.76
CA GLY A 115 8.82 4.41 -3.80
C GLY A 115 9.70 3.56 -2.90
N ASN A 116 9.15 2.46 -2.36
CA ASN A 116 9.87 1.50 -1.54
C ASN A 116 10.98 0.80 -2.34
N ILE A 117 10.68 0.30 -3.54
CA ILE A 117 11.66 -0.40 -4.37
C ILE A 117 12.86 0.51 -4.64
N TYR A 118 12.64 1.74 -5.07
CA TYR A 118 13.72 2.67 -5.37
C TYR A 118 14.45 3.20 -4.12
N ALA A 119 13.72 3.58 -3.06
CA ALA A 119 14.33 4.16 -1.87
C ALA A 119 15.18 3.13 -1.10
N LEU A 120 14.65 1.91 -0.95
CA LEU A 120 15.30 0.84 -0.20
C LEU A 120 16.29 0.03 -1.06
N GLY A 121 16.21 0.14 -2.39
CA GLY A 121 17.06 -0.61 -3.32
C GLY A 121 16.63 -2.07 -3.45
N LEU A 122 15.34 -2.35 -3.35
CA LEU A 122 14.82 -3.69 -3.56
C LEU A 122 15.00 -4.07 -5.05
N GLY A 123 15.58 -5.22 -5.32
CA GLY A 123 15.81 -5.70 -6.70
C GLY A 123 17.10 -5.17 -7.35
N MET A 124 18.07 -4.64 -6.59
CA MET A 124 19.38 -4.25 -7.14
C MET A 124 20.10 -5.43 -7.82
N ASP A 125 19.95 -6.62 -7.30
CA ASP A 125 20.43 -7.89 -7.86
C ASP A 125 19.72 -8.29 -9.17
N GLN A 126 18.55 -7.69 -9.44
CA GLN A 126 17.73 -7.91 -10.64
C GLN A 126 17.81 -6.75 -11.65
N GLY A 127 18.79 -5.86 -11.49
CA GLY A 127 19.02 -4.73 -12.39
C GLY A 127 18.11 -3.51 -12.18
N VAL A 128 17.42 -3.43 -11.02
CA VAL A 128 16.68 -2.22 -10.60
C VAL A 128 17.62 -1.38 -9.73
N PRO A 129 18.19 -0.26 -10.23
CA PRO A 129 19.12 0.52 -9.45
C PRO A 129 18.42 1.22 -8.28
N ARG A 130 19.08 1.25 -7.11
CA ARG A 130 18.62 2.07 -6.00
C ARG A 130 18.68 3.54 -6.40
N ASN A 131 17.59 4.26 -6.15
CA ASN A 131 17.49 5.69 -6.36
C ASN A 131 16.62 6.32 -5.25
N VAL A 132 17.26 6.75 -4.18
CA VAL A 132 16.57 7.29 -3.00
C VAL A 132 15.74 8.52 -3.33
N GLU A 133 16.26 9.42 -4.17
CA GLU A 133 15.57 10.65 -4.57
C GLU A 133 14.27 10.32 -5.34
N LEU A 134 14.35 9.43 -6.32
CA LEU A 134 13.18 8.97 -7.08
C LEU A 134 12.18 8.25 -6.16
N GLY A 135 12.67 7.43 -5.22
CA GLY A 135 11.84 6.75 -4.24
C GLY A 135 11.05 7.73 -3.37
N ILE A 136 11.74 8.74 -2.82
CA ILE A 136 11.09 9.81 -2.04
C ILE A 136 10.05 10.57 -2.88
N LYS A 137 10.36 10.86 -4.14
CA LYS A 137 9.40 11.53 -5.04
C LYS A 137 8.11 10.72 -5.21
N TYR A 138 8.20 9.43 -5.49
CA TYR A 138 7.02 8.57 -5.59
C TYR A 138 6.25 8.51 -4.26
N LEU A 139 6.93 8.30 -3.14
CA LEU A 139 6.29 8.27 -1.83
C LEU A 139 5.59 9.59 -1.49
N THR A 140 6.19 10.73 -1.86
CA THR A 140 5.61 12.05 -1.59
C THR A 140 4.32 12.23 -2.39
N VAL A 141 4.33 11.94 -3.69
CA VAL A 141 3.11 12.01 -4.51
C VAL A 141 2.03 11.09 -3.94
N GLY A 142 2.36 9.84 -3.60
CA GLY A 142 1.39 8.92 -3.02
C GLY A 142 0.82 9.41 -1.68
N ALA A 143 1.63 10.05 -0.83
CA ALA A 143 1.16 10.63 0.43
C ALA A 143 0.25 11.85 0.20
N GLU A 144 0.56 12.70 -0.75
CA GLU A 144 -0.26 13.86 -1.17
C GLU A 144 -1.61 13.40 -1.74
N GLU A 145 -1.63 12.30 -2.49
CA GLU A 145 -2.84 11.63 -2.98
C GLU A 145 -3.63 10.90 -1.89
N GLY A 146 -3.17 10.95 -0.64
CA GLY A 146 -3.87 10.41 0.52
C GLY A 146 -3.54 8.96 0.84
N SER A 147 -2.42 8.40 0.35
CA SER A 147 -1.97 7.08 0.77
C SER A 147 -1.32 7.11 2.14
N ARG A 148 -2.03 6.58 3.13
CA ARG A 148 -1.51 6.42 4.50
C ARG A 148 -0.24 5.57 4.58
N GLN A 149 -0.09 4.62 3.65
CA GLN A 149 1.09 3.76 3.61
C GLN A 149 2.32 4.52 3.12
N CYS A 150 2.20 5.34 2.07
CA CYS A 150 3.28 6.21 1.60
C CYS A 150 3.71 7.20 2.69
N ALA A 151 2.74 7.83 3.36
CA ALA A 151 3.02 8.76 4.46
C ALA A 151 3.76 8.05 5.61
N TYR A 152 3.32 6.85 6.02
CA TYR A 152 4.02 6.05 7.02
C TYR A 152 5.46 5.72 6.62
N THR A 153 5.67 5.31 5.37
CA THR A 153 7.02 4.99 4.87
C THR A 153 7.92 6.21 4.89
N LEU A 154 7.45 7.37 4.42
CA LEU A 154 8.22 8.63 4.49
C LEU A 154 8.59 8.99 5.92
N GLY A 155 7.62 8.93 6.83
CA GLY A 155 7.87 9.19 8.24
C GLY A 155 8.91 8.26 8.86
N SER A 156 8.87 6.98 8.49
CA SER A 156 9.84 5.98 8.93
C SER A 156 11.24 6.21 8.34
N LEU A 157 11.33 6.57 7.06
CA LEU A 157 12.61 6.86 6.39
C LEU A 157 13.32 8.07 7.03
N TYR A 158 12.59 9.18 7.22
CA TYR A 158 13.15 10.37 7.85
C TYR A 158 13.44 10.18 9.33
N GLY A 159 12.64 9.37 10.03
CA GLY A 159 12.84 9.10 11.47
C GLY A 159 14.00 8.16 11.78
N LYS A 160 14.36 7.27 10.84
CA LYS A 160 15.52 6.38 11.00
C LYS A 160 16.83 7.01 10.56
N GLY A 161 16.81 7.85 9.52
CA GLY A 161 18.01 8.47 8.98
C GLY A 161 18.99 7.51 8.28
N GLU A 162 18.51 6.29 7.91
CA GLU A 162 19.38 5.26 7.31
C GLU A 162 19.63 5.49 5.81
N PHE A 163 18.61 5.91 5.10
CA PHE A 163 18.65 6.10 3.64
C PHE A 163 18.58 7.56 3.21
N VAL A 164 18.10 8.41 4.10
CA VAL A 164 18.03 9.85 3.99
C VAL A 164 18.58 10.46 5.27
N PRO A 165 19.05 11.71 5.28
CA PRO A 165 19.42 12.38 6.51
C PRO A 165 18.26 12.35 7.53
N LEU A 166 18.58 12.12 8.79
CA LEU A 166 17.63 12.19 9.89
C LEU A 166 16.93 13.55 9.89
N ASP A 167 15.61 13.56 9.82
CA ASP A 167 14.79 14.76 9.85
C ASP A 167 13.54 14.49 10.71
N LEU A 168 13.64 14.79 11.99
CA LEU A 168 12.59 14.52 12.96
C LEU A 168 11.31 15.32 12.67
N LYS A 169 11.41 16.49 12.05
CA LYS A 169 10.25 17.31 11.68
C LYS A 169 9.45 16.66 10.57
N LYS A 170 10.14 16.21 9.50
CA LYS A 170 9.50 15.46 8.43
C LYS A 170 8.95 14.11 8.92
N ALA A 171 9.71 13.40 9.74
CA ALA A 171 9.26 12.15 10.34
C ALA A 171 7.95 12.34 11.10
N PHE A 172 7.91 13.36 11.97
CA PHE A 172 6.72 13.69 12.73
C PHE A 172 5.54 14.05 11.83
N TYR A 173 5.74 14.93 10.84
CA TYR A 173 4.71 15.34 9.90
C TYR A 173 4.09 14.15 9.17
N PHE A 174 4.91 13.32 8.54
CA PHE A 174 4.41 12.19 7.75
C PHE A 174 3.81 11.07 8.62
N LEU A 175 4.37 10.79 9.81
CA LEU A 175 3.76 9.85 10.75
C LEU A 175 2.39 10.34 11.24
N SER A 176 2.26 11.64 11.51
CA SER A 176 1.00 12.25 11.91
C SER A 176 -0.03 12.17 10.79
N LEU A 177 0.37 12.47 9.55
CA LEU A 177 -0.48 12.35 8.38
C LEU A 177 -1.00 10.91 8.22
N ALA A 178 -0.11 9.93 8.31
CA ALA A 178 -0.49 8.51 8.25
C ALA A 178 -1.44 8.10 9.38
N ALA A 179 -1.17 8.54 10.62
CA ALA A 179 -2.00 8.25 11.79
C ALA A 179 -3.42 8.84 11.66
N MET A 180 -3.54 10.07 11.15
CA MET A 180 -4.82 10.72 10.85
C MET A 180 -5.63 9.97 9.80
N GLN A 181 -4.95 9.39 8.81
CA GLN A 181 -5.56 8.56 7.78
C GLN A 181 -5.86 7.12 8.25
N GLY A 182 -5.69 6.84 9.56
CA GLY A 182 -6.04 5.57 10.16
C GLY A 182 -4.97 4.47 10.05
N HIS A 183 -3.69 4.82 9.87
CA HIS A 183 -2.59 3.84 9.86
C HIS A 183 -2.20 3.48 11.30
N ASP A 184 -2.59 2.28 11.77
CA ASP A 184 -2.44 1.89 13.19
C ASP A 184 -0.97 1.79 13.64
N GLN A 185 -0.07 1.35 12.77
CA GLN A 185 1.35 1.32 13.10
C GLN A 185 1.93 2.74 13.22
N ALA A 186 1.47 3.69 12.39
CA ALA A 186 1.87 5.09 12.52
C ALA A 186 1.44 5.68 13.85
N LYS A 187 0.23 5.36 14.33
CA LYS A 187 -0.24 5.78 15.67
C LYS A 187 0.69 5.27 16.78
N ARG A 188 1.07 3.99 16.73
CA ARG A 188 1.99 3.40 17.71
C ARG A 188 3.38 4.03 17.68
N VAL A 189 3.95 4.18 16.47
CA VAL A 189 5.27 4.80 16.29
C VAL A 189 5.27 6.24 16.76
N LEU A 190 4.22 6.98 16.42
CA LEU A 190 4.05 8.38 16.82
C LEU A 190 3.96 8.53 18.35
N HIS A 191 3.23 7.63 19.02
CA HIS A 191 3.18 7.60 20.48
C HIS A 191 4.58 7.44 21.08
N ILE A 192 5.38 6.50 20.59
CA ILE A 192 6.75 6.29 21.05
C ILE A 192 7.59 7.53 20.75
N PHE A 193 7.48 8.10 19.55
CA PHE A 193 8.22 9.27 19.10
C PHE A 193 8.01 10.48 20.04
N VAL A 194 6.74 10.75 20.36
CA VAL A 194 6.36 11.86 21.29
C VAL A 194 6.96 11.64 22.67
N HIS A 195 6.92 10.42 23.21
CA HIS A 195 7.46 10.13 24.53
C HIS A 195 8.99 10.20 24.58
N THR A 196 9.65 9.83 23.47
CA THR A 196 11.12 9.86 23.38
C THR A 196 11.65 11.28 23.18
N HIS A 197 10.91 12.17 22.52
CA HIS A 197 11.33 13.51 22.18
C HIS A 197 10.51 14.60 22.90
N LYS A 198 9.99 14.28 24.08
CA LYS A 198 9.04 15.12 24.82
C LYS A 198 9.52 16.57 25.06
N GLU A 199 10.82 16.78 25.26
CA GLU A 199 11.37 18.10 25.54
C GLU A 199 11.37 19.04 24.31
N ASN A 200 11.39 18.48 23.09
CA ASN A 200 11.40 19.23 21.83
C ASN A 200 10.07 19.16 21.07
N TYR A 201 9.11 18.40 21.61
CA TYR A 201 7.87 18.04 20.92
C TYR A 201 7.06 19.23 20.43
N ASP A 202 6.82 20.23 21.30
CA ASP A 202 6.00 21.38 20.95
C ASP A 202 6.68 22.25 19.87
N ALA A 203 8.01 22.42 19.95
CA ALA A 203 8.78 23.18 18.96
C ALA A 203 8.86 22.46 17.61
N GLU A 204 9.02 21.14 17.61
CA GLU A 204 9.05 20.33 16.39
C GLU A 204 7.68 20.27 15.70
N MET A 205 6.61 20.21 16.51
CA MET A 205 5.24 20.25 16.00
C MET A 205 4.91 21.61 15.37
N GLU A 206 5.23 22.71 16.05
CA GLU A 206 5.02 24.06 15.52
C GLU A 206 5.81 24.30 14.24
N ALA A 207 7.06 23.83 14.20
CA ALA A 207 7.91 23.92 13.02
C ALA A 207 7.39 23.05 11.85
N ALA A 208 6.84 21.85 12.12
CA ALA A 208 6.22 21.01 11.11
C ALA A 208 4.92 21.65 10.56
N GLU A 209 4.08 22.21 11.43
CA GLU A 209 2.88 22.93 11.02
C GLU A 209 3.20 24.19 10.18
N HIS A 210 4.30 24.88 10.49
CA HIS A 210 4.74 26.05 9.72
C HIS A 210 5.28 25.67 8.35
N GLN A 211 6.04 24.58 8.26
CA GLN A 211 6.71 24.16 7.02
C GLN A 211 5.79 23.43 6.06
N PHE A 212 4.86 22.60 6.57
CA PHE A 212 4.03 21.69 5.77
C PHE A 212 2.53 22.02 5.80
N GLY A 213 2.16 23.12 6.46
CA GLY A 213 0.78 23.55 6.65
C GLY A 213 0.11 22.91 7.88
N LYS A 214 -0.96 23.57 8.36
CA LYS A 214 -1.69 23.10 9.53
C LYS A 214 -2.41 21.80 9.19
N ILE A 215 -1.96 20.72 9.78
CA ILE A 215 -2.74 19.48 9.78
C ILE A 215 -3.87 19.68 10.80
N GLN A 216 -5.10 19.91 10.29
CA GLN A 216 -6.26 20.08 11.16
C GLN A 216 -6.34 18.88 12.11
N ASN A 217 -6.41 19.18 13.43
CA ASN A 217 -6.56 18.20 14.50
C ASN A 217 -5.30 17.40 14.94
N LEU A 218 -4.09 17.78 14.56
CA LEU A 218 -2.88 17.16 15.10
C LEU A 218 -2.87 17.14 16.63
N ARG A 219 -3.27 18.26 17.26
CA ARG A 219 -3.41 18.39 18.73
C ARG A 219 -4.49 17.49 19.35
N LEU A 220 -5.53 17.11 18.59
CA LEU A 220 -6.58 16.22 19.07
C LEU A 220 -6.13 14.76 19.10
N LEU A 221 -5.28 14.34 18.17
CA LEU A 221 -4.68 13.01 18.18
C LEU A 221 -3.86 12.74 19.44
N TYR A 222 -3.25 13.77 20.02
CA TYR A 222 -2.38 13.64 21.21
C TYR A 222 -3.10 13.74 22.54
N LYS A 223 -4.31 14.28 22.56
CA LYS A 223 -5.13 14.29 23.78
C LYS A 223 -5.84 12.96 24.03
N CYS A 224 -5.88 12.09 23.00
CA CYS A 224 -6.49 10.76 23.05
C CYS A 224 -5.47 9.63 23.20
N VAL A 225 -4.17 9.94 23.32
CA VAL A 225 -3.04 9.04 23.54
C VAL A 225 -2.38 9.37 24.89
#